data_af356e81aa343b83932e48ae12afdf97
#
_entry.id   af356e81aa343b83932e48ae12afdf97
#
_cell.length_a   1.000
_cell.length_b   1.000
_cell.length_c   1.000
_cell.angle_alpha   90.00
_cell.angle_beta   90.00
_cell.angle_gamma   90.00
#
_symmetry.space_group_name_H-M   'P 1'
#
loop_
_entity.id
_entity.type
_entity.pdbx_description
1 polymer ?
#
loop_
_entity_poly.entity_id
_entity_poly.type
_entity_poly.pdbx_seq_one_letter_code
_entity_poly.pdbx_strand_id
1 'polypeptide(L)'
;DMVDDEELMELVEMETRELLSFYDYDGDNTPIISGSALGGLNGDAEWTPKIIELMAAVDAYIPEPVRENEKPFLMPVEDVFTITGRGTVATGRIETGVANTGDSVDIIGMGAEKLASTVTGVEMFRKILDRGEAGDNVGILLRGIEKTDIKRGMVICKPGSVKPHAKFEAEVYILKKEEGGRHTPFH
;
A
#
# COMPACT_ATOMS: atom_id res chain seq x y z
N ASP A 1 18.08 -0.61 22.58
CA ASP A 1 19.54 -0.62 22.71
C ASP A 1 20.15 0.80 22.77
N MET A 2 19.35 1.81 22.52
CA MET A 2 19.76 3.23 22.60
C MET A 2 19.36 3.88 23.91
N VAL A 3 18.47 3.25 24.66
CA VAL A 3 17.91 3.75 25.94
C VAL A 3 17.99 2.61 26.94
N ASP A 4 18.60 2.89 28.07
CA ASP A 4 18.79 2.01 29.23
C ASP A 4 18.14 2.55 30.51
N ASP A 5 17.32 3.59 30.39
CA ASP A 5 16.56 4.24 31.44
C ASP A 5 15.13 3.68 31.46
N GLU A 6 14.79 2.92 32.49
CA GLU A 6 13.47 2.31 32.66
C GLU A 6 12.34 3.35 32.78
N GLU A 7 12.55 4.47 33.47
CA GLU A 7 11.55 5.53 33.63
C GLU A 7 11.23 6.18 32.26
N LEU A 8 12.27 6.35 31.42
CA LEU A 8 12.08 6.89 30.07
C LEU A 8 11.32 5.90 29.17
N MET A 9 11.58 4.59 29.31
CA MET A 9 10.86 3.57 28.56
C MET A 9 9.38 3.51 28.92
N GLU A 10 9.04 3.60 30.21
CA GLU A 10 7.66 3.66 30.69
C GLU A 10 6.94 4.92 30.17
N LEU A 11 7.63 6.06 30.17
CA LEU A 11 7.07 7.32 29.65
C LEU A 11 6.77 7.20 28.15
N VAL A 12 7.69 6.65 27.35
CA VAL A 12 7.50 6.45 25.91
C VAL A 12 6.33 5.50 25.63
N GLU A 13 6.18 4.43 26.41
CA GLU A 13 5.04 3.53 26.27
C GLU A 13 3.73 4.25 26.58
N MET A 14 3.66 5.03 27.67
CA MET A 14 2.48 5.79 28.03
C MET A 14 2.09 6.80 26.95
N GLU A 15 3.04 7.60 26.46
CA GLU A 15 2.80 8.55 25.38
C GLU A 15 2.34 7.87 24.07
N THR A 16 2.89 6.69 23.79
CA THR A 16 2.48 5.89 22.61
C THR A 16 1.02 5.43 22.75
N ARG A 17 0.61 4.96 23.93
CA ARG A 17 -0.78 4.56 24.24
C ARG A 17 -1.75 5.74 24.15
N GLU A 18 -1.36 6.90 24.68
CA GLU A 18 -2.15 8.12 24.55
C GLU A 18 -2.31 8.54 23.09
N LEU A 19 -1.24 8.47 22.29
CA LEU A 19 -1.29 8.78 20.87
C LEU A 19 -2.19 7.82 20.09
N LEU A 20 -2.11 6.51 20.35
CA LEU A 20 -3.00 5.53 19.77
C LEU A 20 -4.47 5.83 20.07
N SER A 21 -4.77 6.11 21.36
CA SER A 21 -6.13 6.45 21.82
C SER A 21 -6.62 7.77 21.20
N PHE A 22 -5.75 8.75 21.00
CA PHE A 22 -6.08 10.00 20.33
C PHE A 22 -6.52 9.79 18.86
N TYR A 23 -6.00 8.77 18.18
CA TYR A 23 -6.39 8.40 16.83
C TYR A 23 -7.43 7.26 16.77
N ASP A 24 -8.19 7.05 17.85
CA ASP A 24 -9.26 6.04 17.94
C ASP A 24 -8.78 4.58 17.79
N TYR A 25 -7.50 4.30 18.07
CA TYR A 25 -7.01 2.94 18.24
C TYR A 25 -7.14 2.49 19.71
N ASP A 26 -7.14 1.18 19.94
CA ASP A 26 -7.14 0.61 21.29
C ASP A 26 -5.75 0.74 21.94
N GLY A 27 -5.47 1.94 22.47
CA GLY A 27 -4.19 2.25 23.09
C GLY A 27 -3.89 1.39 24.33
N ASP A 28 -4.93 1.04 25.10
CA ASP A 28 -4.78 0.29 26.34
C ASP A 28 -4.39 -1.17 26.10
N ASN A 29 -4.96 -1.81 25.08
CA ASN A 29 -4.77 -3.24 24.81
C ASN A 29 -3.83 -3.52 23.62
N THR A 30 -3.38 -2.51 22.91
CA THR A 30 -2.40 -2.71 21.81
C THR A 30 -1.08 -3.27 22.37
N PRO A 31 -0.60 -4.42 21.89
CA PRO A 31 0.69 -4.96 22.32
C PRO A 31 1.84 -4.01 21.97
N ILE A 32 2.67 -3.70 22.95
CA ILE A 32 3.90 -2.93 22.78
C ILE A 32 5.06 -3.81 23.19
N ILE A 33 6.00 -4.08 22.30
CA ILE A 33 7.15 -4.93 22.52
C ILE A 33 8.43 -4.09 22.38
N SER A 34 9.16 -3.97 23.49
CA SER A 34 10.44 -3.30 23.53
C SER A 34 11.58 -4.26 23.18
N GLY A 35 12.53 -3.79 22.36
CA GLY A 35 13.65 -4.63 21.96
C GLY A 35 14.72 -3.88 21.16
N SER A 36 15.77 -4.59 20.78
CA SER A 36 16.82 -4.11 19.89
C SER A 36 16.77 -4.83 18.55
N ALA A 37 16.40 -4.09 17.49
CA ALA A 37 16.41 -4.63 16.13
C ALA A 37 17.83 -5.04 15.68
N LEU A 38 18.85 -4.24 16.05
CA LEU A 38 20.25 -4.53 15.74
C LEU A 38 20.74 -5.77 16.49
N GLY A 39 20.43 -5.89 17.79
CA GLY A 39 20.74 -7.07 18.58
C GLY A 39 20.08 -8.32 18.01
N GLY A 40 18.82 -8.25 17.64
CA GLY A 40 18.11 -9.35 16.97
C GLY A 40 18.72 -9.74 15.63
N LEU A 41 19.13 -8.77 14.80
CA LEU A 41 19.80 -9.02 13.52
C LEU A 41 21.17 -9.71 13.70
N ASN A 42 21.90 -9.36 14.75
CA ASN A 42 23.19 -9.96 15.07
C ASN A 42 23.07 -11.35 15.76
N GLY A 43 21.85 -11.81 16.02
CA GLY A 43 21.62 -13.12 16.68
C GLY A 43 21.89 -13.11 18.19
N ASP A 44 21.78 -11.95 18.84
CA ASP A 44 21.92 -11.79 20.27
C ASP A 44 20.86 -12.62 21.01
N ALA A 45 21.29 -13.37 22.02
CA ALA A 45 20.41 -14.27 22.77
C ALA A 45 19.36 -13.54 23.61
N GLU A 46 19.62 -12.30 24.00
CA GLU A 46 18.67 -11.45 24.72
C GLU A 46 17.58 -10.89 23.78
N TRP A 47 17.99 -10.39 22.59
CA TRP A 47 17.10 -9.64 21.71
C TRP A 47 16.36 -10.47 20.66
N THR A 48 16.94 -11.59 20.23
CA THR A 48 16.29 -12.50 19.27
C THR A 48 14.89 -12.95 19.72
N PRO A 49 14.67 -13.35 21.00
CA PRO A 49 13.33 -13.71 21.49
C PRO A 49 12.33 -12.55 21.40
N LYS A 50 12.76 -11.30 21.59
CA LYS A 50 11.89 -10.12 21.49
C LYS A 50 11.41 -9.86 20.06
N ILE A 51 12.23 -10.14 19.07
CA ILE A 51 11.80 -10.07 17.66
C ILE A 51 10.77 -11.17 17.35
N ILE A 52 10.96 -12.37 17.88
CA ILE A 52 9.99 -13.47 17.72
C ILE A 52 8.67 -13.14 18.42
N GLU A 53 8.73 -12.57 19.64
CA GLU A 53 7.55 -12.10 20.38
C GLU A 53 6.78 -11.04 19.59
N LEU A 54 7.47 -10.07 18.97
CA LEU A 54 6.85 -9.07 18.10
C LEU A 54 6.13 -9.73 16.93
N MET A 55 6.76 -10.68 16.24
CA MET A 55 6.11 -11.37 15.10
C MET A 55 4.90 -12.17 15.56
N ALA A 56 4.97 -12.86 16.70
CA ALA A 56 3.83 -13.56 17.27
C ALA A 56 2.68 -12.61 17.67
N ALA A 57 3.01 -11.43 18.21
CA ALA A 57 2.00 -10.41 18.52
C ALA A 57 1.35 -9.85 17.24
N VAL A 58 2.10 -9.63 16.17
CA VAL A 58 1.55 -9.24 14.86
C VAL A 58 0.56 -10.29 14.36
N ASP A 59 0.93 -11.57 14.37
CA ASP A 59 0.07 -12.66 13.89
C ASP A 59 -1.22 -12.82 14.73
N ALA A 60 -1.14 -12.54 16.04
CA ALA A 60 -2.27 -12.70 16.94
C ALA A 60 -3.19 -11.49 17.01
N TYR A 61 -2.63 -10.28 16.89
CA TYR A 61 -3.37 -9.04 17.15
C TYR A 61 -3.91 -8.38 15.87
N ILE A 62 -3.20 -8.45 14.74
CA ILE A 62 -3.63 -7.83 13.50
C ILE A 62 -4.60 -8.76 12.77
N PRO A 63 -5.87 -8.34 12.57
CA PRO A 63 -6.84 -9.16 11.85
C PRO A 63 -6.49 -9.27 10.37
N GLU A 64 -6.79 -10.40 9.76
CA GLU A 64 -6.71 -10.54 8.31
C GLU A 64 -7.67 -9.56 7.62
N PRO A 65 -7.20 -8.78 6.64
CA PRO A 65 -8.05 -7.85 5.92
C PRO A 65 -9.08 -8.57 5.06
N VAL A 66 -10.31 -8.05 5.04
CA VAL A 66 -11.33 -8.52 4.09
C VAL A 66 -10.95 -8.06 2.69
N ARG A 67 -10.61 -9.00 1.82
CA ARG A 67 -10.23 -8.73 0.43
C ARG A 67 -11.45 -8.73 -0.47
N GLU A 68 -11.65 -7.66 -1.23
CA GLU A 68 -12.78 -7.52 -2.16
C GLU A 68 -12.51 -8.20 -3.52
N ASN A 69 -12.13 -9.48 -3.50
CA ASN A 69 -11.73 -10.24 -4.69
C ASN A 69 -12.87 -10.50 -5.68
N GLU A 70 -14.13 -10.48 -5.22
CA GLU A 70 -15.32 -10.71 -6.05
C GLU A 70 -15.72 -9.50 -6.89
N LYS A 71 -15.21 -8.31 -6.56
CA LYS A 71 -15.44 -7.09 -7.36
C LYS A 71 -14.63 -7.11 -8.66
N PRO A 72 -15.01 -6.30 -9.66
CA PRO A 72 -14.18 -6.11 -10.84
C PRO A 72 -12.79 -5.61 -10.48
N PHE A 73 -11.76 -6.12 -11.18
CA PHE A 73 -10.38 -5.68 -10.99
C PHE A 73 -10.22 -4.17 -11.21
N LEU A 74 -9.55 -3.54 -10.27
CA LEU A 74 -9.21 -2.11 -10.29
C LEU A 74 -7.89 -1.86 -9.59
N MET A 75 -6.96 -1.19 -10.28
CA MET A 75 -5.65 -0.78 -9.75
C MET A 75 -5.30 0.63 -10.21
N PRO A 76 -5.23 1.62 -9.32
CA PRO A 76 -4.63 2.92 -9.62
C PRO A 76 -3.15 2.78 -9.93
N VAL A 77 -2.67 3.50 -10.94
CA VAL A 77 -1.25 3.53 -11.32
C VAL A 77 -0.49 4.49 -10.42
N GLU A 78 0.51 3.98 -9.71
CA GLU A 78 1.39 4.75 -8.82
C GLU A 78 2.71 5.12 -9.50
N ASP A 79 3.30 4.17 -10.25
CA ASP A 79 4.51 4.39 -11.02
C ASP A 79 4.53 3.55 -12.29
N VAL A 80 5.36 3.95 -13.27
CA VAL A 80 5.51 3.28 -14.56
C VAL A 80 6.97 3.21 -14.95
N PHE A 81 7.45 2.03 -15.24
CA PHE A 81 8.82 1.82 -15.72
C PHE A 81 8.88 0.76 -16.84
N THR A 82 10.01 0.69 -17.51
CA THR A 82 10.23 -0.29 -18.57
C THR A 82 11.28 -1.29 -18.14
N ILE A 83 11.00 -2.57 -18.33
CA ILE A 83 11.99 -3.65 -18.17
C ILE A 83 12.48 -4.06 -19.55
N THR A 84 13.79 -3.94 -19.78
CA THR A 84 14.42 -4.34 -21.05
C THR A 84 14.07 -5.79 -21.38
N GLY A 85 13.50 -6.00 -22.57
CA GLY A 85 13.10 -7.32 -23.08
C GLY A 85 11.75 -7.85 -22.53
N ARG A 86 11.10 -7.12 -21.60
CA ARG A 86 9.81 -7.55 -21.02
C ARG A 86 8.66 -6.56 -21.26
N GLY A 87 8.96 -5.29 -21.45
CA GLY A 87 7.98 -4.25 -21.77
C GLY A 87 7.69 -3.29 -20.61
N THR A 88 6.53 -2.65 -20.67
CA THR A 88 6.10 -1.65 -19.69
C THR A 88 5.44 -2.31 -18.48
N VAL A 89 5.86 -1.88 -17.31
CA VAL A 89 5.30 -2.29 -16.02
C VAL A 89 4.65 -1.09 -15.37
N ALA A 90 3.40 -1.24 -14.99
CA ALA A 90 2.70 -0.29 -14.14
C ALA A 90 2.59 -0.87 -12.74
N THR A 91 2.99 -0.11 -11.72
CA THR A 91 2.86 -0.50 -10.31
C THR A 91 1.70 0.20 -9.65
N GLY A 92 1.14 -0.46 -8.66
CA GLY A 92 0.08 0.06 -7.83
C GLY A 92 -0.47 -0.99 -6.86
N ARG A 93 -1.35 -0.55 -5.97
CA ARG A 93 -2.11 -1.47 -5.14
C ARG A 93 -3.40 -1.86 -5.85
N ILE A 94 -3.68 -3.15 -5.88
CA ILE A 94 -4.99 -3.64 -6.34
C ILE A 94 -6.04 -3.23 -5.30
N GLU A 95 -6.94 -2.35 -5.66
CA GLU A 95 -8.01 -1.87 -4.76
C GLU A 95 -9.14 -2.90 -4.66
N THR A 96 -9.54 -3.48 -5.79
CA THR A 96 -10.59 -4.50 -5.84
C THR A 96 -10.28 -5.54 -6.90
N GLY A 97 -10.87 -6.73 -6.74
CA GLY A 97 -10.81 -7.81 -7.71
C GLY A 97 -9.48 -8.53 -7.77
N VAL A 98 -9.30 -9.26 -8.84
CA VAL A 98 -8.12 -10.09 -9.11
C VAL A 98 -7.62 -9.82 -10.51
N ALA A 99 -6.31 -9.74 -10.68
CA ALA A 99 -5.64 -9.68 -11.99
C ALA A 99 -4.85 -10.97 -12.23
N ASN A 100 -5.14 -11.67 -13.31
CA ASN A 100 -4.40 -12.86 -13.72
C ASN A 100 -3.55 -12.57 -14.95
N THR A 101 -2.48 -13.31 -15.11
CA THR A 101 -1.75 -13.33 -16.39
C THR A 101 -2.68 -13.83 -17.48
N GLY A 102 -2.78 -13.07 -18.58
CA GLY A 102 -3.69 -13.33 -19.71
C GLY A 102 -4.96 -12.49 -19.70
N ASP A 103 -5.29 -11.83 -18.60
CA ASP A 103 -6.49 -10.98 -18.52
C ASP A 103 -6.40 -9.76 -19.42
N SER A 104 -7.51 -9.45 -20.09
CA SER A 104 -7.67 -8.18 -20.80
C SER A 104 -8.00 -7.06 -19.83
N VAL A 105 -7.39 -5.89 -20.03
CA VAL A 105 -7.58 -4.72 -19.16
C VAL A 105 -7.79 -3.46 -19.99
N ASP A 106 -8.55 -2.51 -19.43
CA ASP A 106 -8.64 -1.13 -19.90
C ASP A 106 -7.72 -0.26 -19.04
N ILE A 107 -7.09 0.74 -19.67
CA ILE A 107 -6.30 1.78 -19.00
C ILE A 107 -6.98 3.11 -19.30
N ILE A 108 -7.40 3.82 -18.26
CA ILE A 108 -8.23 5.01 -18.36
C ILE A 108 -7.76 6.11 -17.41
N GLY A 109 -8.14 7.34 -17.73
CA GLY A 109 -7.95 8.50 -16.85
C GLY A 109 -7.06 9.58 -17.45
N MET A 110 -6.87 10.66 -16.69
CA MET A 110 -6.03 11.82 -17.03
C MET A 110 -6.39 12.50 -18.37
N GLY A 111 -7.65 12.41 -18.83
CA GLY A 111 -8.10 12.99 -20.08
C GLY A 111 -7.57 12.32 -21.34
N ALA A 112 -6.83 11.23 -21.22
CA ALA A 112 -6.34 10.43 -22.33
C ALA A 112 -7.44 9.54 -22.93
N GLU A 113 -7.25 9.13 -24.18
CA GLU A 113 -8.09 8.09 -24.78
C GLU A 113 -7.89 6.76 -24.03
N LYS A 114 -8.97 5.98 -23.97
CA LYS A 114 -8.94 4.66 -23.36
C LYS A 114 -8.00 3.75 -24.15
N LEU A 115 -7.07 3.10 -23.46
CA LEU A 115 -6.22 2.07 -24.03
C LEU A 115 -6.69 0.69 -23.58
N ALA A 116 -6.52 -0.30 -24.44
CA ALA A 116 -6.76 -1.71 -24.12
C ALA A 116 -5.44 -2.46 -24.15
N SER A 117 -5.24 -3.36 -23.18
CA SER A 117 -4.04 -4.17 -23.10
C SER A 117 -4.36 -5.56 -22.55
N THR A 118 -3.32 -6.39 -22.47
CA THR A 118 -3.36 -7.70 -21.84
C THR A 118 -2.26 -7.77 -20.77
N VAL A 119 -2.59 -8.29 -19.60
CA VAL A 119 -1.64 -8.58 -18.53
C VAL A 119 -0.72 -9.72 -18.99
N THR A 120 0.56 -9.47 -19.15
CA THR A 120 1.54 -10.50 -19.54
C THR A 120 2.33 -11.06 -18.35
N GLY A 121 2.16 -10.47 -17.16
CA GLY A 121 2.73 -10.95 -15.93
C GLY A 121 2.33 -10.07 -14.75
N VAL A 122 2.33 -10.67 -13.58
CA VAL A 122 2.15 -10.00 -12.30
C VAL A 122 3.39 -10.24 -11.45
N GLU A 123 3.93 -9.21 -10.84
CA GLU A 123 5.13 -9.31 -10.00
C GLU A 123 4.91 -8.65 -8.64
N MET A 124 5.40 -9.30 -7.61
CA MET A 124 5.44 -8.76 -6.24
C MET A 124 6.74 -9.20 -5.56
N PHE A 125 7.46 -8.28 -4.90
CA PHE A 125 8.74 -8.55 -4.24
C PHE A 125 9.76 -9.31 -5.12
N ARG A 126 9.87 -8.94 -6.42
CA ARG A 126 10.74 -9.59 -7.42
C ARG A 126 10.38 -11.05 -7.70
N LYS A 127 9.18 -11.50 -7.35
CA LYS A 127 8.65 -12.81 -7.70
C LYS A 127 7.55 -12.65 -8.74
N ILE A 128 7.57 -13.54 -9.73
CA ILE A 128 6.48 -13.66 -10.70
C ILE A 128 5.35 -14.43 -10.03
N LEU A 129 4.14 -13.91 -10.15
CA LEU A 129 2.92 -14.50 -9.64
C LEU A 129 2.00 -14.86 -10.80
N ASP A 130 1.18 -15.88 -10.64
CA ASP A 130 0.11 -16.20 -11.58
C ASP A 130 -1.03 -15.18 -11.52
N ARG A 131 -1.26 -14.64 -10.33
CA ARG A 131 -2.29 -13.63 -10.06
C ARG A 131 -1.91 -12.66 -8.94
N GLY A 132 -2.55 -11.48 -8.94
CA GLY A 132 -2.57 -10.52 -7.81
C GLY A 132 -4.00 -10.30 -7.34
N GLU A 133 -4.19 -10.06 -6.05
CA GLU A 133 -5.49 -9.92 -5.39
C GLU A 133 -5.66 -8.54 -4.75
N ALA A 134 -6.92 -8.18 -4.44
CA ALA A 134 -7.23 -6.94 -3.71
C ALA A 134 -6.36 -6.80 -2.45
N GLY A 135 -5.71 -5.64 -2.30
CA GLY A 135 -4.77 -5.34 -1.23
C GLY A 135 -3.29 -5.58 -1.58
N ASP A 136 -2.99 -6.31 -2.65
CA ASP A 136 -1.60 -6.55 -3.05
C ASP A 136 -0.99 -5.34 -3.76
N ASN A 137 0.25 -5.00 -3.42
CA ASN A 137 1.07 -4.06 -4.19
C ASN A 137 1.84 -4.84 -5.25
N VAL A 138 1.49 -4.61 -6.50
CA VAL A 138 2.03 -5.38 -7.63
C VAL A 138 2.59 -4.51 -8.74
N GLY A 139 3.46 -5.10 -9.56
CA GLY A 139 3.80 -4.61 -10.88
C GLY A 139 3.07 -5.44 -11.93
N ILE A 140 2.28 -4.80 -12.78
CA ILE A 140 1.57 -5.45 -13.88
C ILE A 140 2.30 -5.16 -15.18
N LEU A 141 2.75 -6.21 -15.85
CA LEU A 141 3.33 -6.13 -17.18
C LEU A 141 2.22 -6.05 -18.22
N LEU A 142 2.34 -5.11 -19.13
CA LEU A 142 1.31 -4.79 -20.13
C LEU A 142 1.81 -5.00 -21.53
N ARG A 143 0.98 -5.64 -22.37
CA ARG A 143 1.31 -5.91 -23.77
C ARG A 143 1.04 -4.69 -24.64
N GLY A 144 2.04 -4.30 -25.47
CA GLY A 144 1.86 -3.30 -26.51
C GLY A 144 1.60 -1.88 -25.98
N ILE A 145 1.99 -1.61 -24.75
CA ILE A 145 1.88 -0.30 -24.11
C ILE A 145 3.28 0.26 -23.89
N GLU A 146 3.52 1.49 -24.31
CA GLU A 146 4.76 2.17 -24.04
C GLU A 146 4.67 2.97 -22.72
N LYS A 147 5.83 3.24 -22.11
CA LYS A 147 5.90 4.02 -20.87
C LYS A 147 5.23 5.39 -20.99
N THR A 148 5.27 5.99 -22.18
CA THR A 148 4.68 7.30 -22.48
C THR A 148 3.15 7.30 -22.52
N ASP A 149 2.54 6.14 -22.72
CA ASP A 149 1.08 5.98 -22.85
C ASP A 149 0.39 5.92 -21.51
N ILE A 150 1.11 5.52 -20.45
CA ILE A 150 0.60 5.41 -19.08
C ILE A 150 1.24 6.46 -18.19
N LYS A 151 0.44 7.02 -17.29
CA LYS A 151 0.90 8.00 -16.29
C LYS A 151 0.35 7.64 -14.92
N ARG A 152 1.10 8.03 -13.87
CA ARG A 152 0.60 8.03 -12.50
C ARG A 152 -0.77 8.73 -12.42
N GLY A 153 -1.72 8.13 -11.72
CA GLY A 153 -3.08 8.62 -11.58
C GLY A 153 -4.05 8.07 -12.63
N MET A 154 -3.59 7.36 -13.66
CA MET A 154 -4.47 6.51 -14.46
C MET A 154 -4.88 5.28 -13.69
N VAL A 155 -5.89 4.58 -14.20
CA VAL A 155 -6.44 3.35 -13.58
C VAL A 155 -6.39 2.22 -14.59
N ILE A 156 -5.90 1.05 -14.15
CA ILE A 156 -6.00 -0.20 -14.88
C ILE A 156 -7.17 -0.97 -14.29
N CYS A 157 -8.10 -1.42 -15.13
CA CYS A 157 -9.32 -2.06 -14.64
C CYS A 157 -9.83 -3.13 -15.60
N LYS A 158 -10.76 -3.96 -15.10
CA LYS A 158 -11.52 -4.90 -15.93
C LYS A 158 -12.23 -4.13 -17.07
N PRO A 159 -12.20 -4.61 -18.32
CA PRO A 159 -12.78 -3.90 -19.46
C PRO A 159 -14.22 -3.48 -19.20
N GLY A 160 -14.48 -2.18 -19.39
CA GLY A 160 -15.80 -1.59 -19.25
C GLY A 160 -16.36 -1.43 -17.83
N SER A 161 -15.59 -1.79 -16.80
CA SER A 161 -16.05 -1.71 -15.39
C SER A 161 -16.02 -0.30 -14.81
N VAL A 162 -15.19 0.59 -15.34
CA VAL A 162 -15.00 1.96 -14.85
C VAL A 162 -15.14 2.96 -15.98
N LYS A 163 -15.67 4.14 -15.66
CA LYS A 163 -15.77 5.30 -16.58
C LYS A 163 -15.25 6.55 -15.88
N PRO A 164 -14.52 7.43 -16.57
CA PRO A 164 -14.14 8.74 -16.04
C PRO A 164 -15.39 9.61 -15.82
N HIS A 165 -15.40 10.38 -14.74
CA HIS A 165 -16.45 11.34 -14.43
C HIS A 165 -15.90 12.77 -14.43
N ALA A 166 -16.58 13.69 -15.16
CA ALA A 166 -16.22 15.10 -15.18
C ALA A 166 -16.93 15.93 -14.09
N LYS A 167 -18.00 15.37 -13.51
CA LYS A 167 -18.76 15.99 -12.42
C LYS A 167 -18.81 15.02 -11.26
N PHE A 168 -18.47 15.49 -10.08
CA PHE A 168 -18.49 14.72 -8.85
C PHE A 168 -18.72 15.65 -7.66
N GLU A 169 -19.16 15.10 -6.55
CA GLU A 169 -19.21 15.74 -5.25
C GLU A 169 -18.12 15.13 -4.38
N ALA A 170 -17.47 15.96 -3.57
CA ALA A 170 -16.42 15.52 -2.68
C ALA A 170 -16.51 16.23 -1.33
N GLU A 171 -16.27 15.50 -0.25
CA GLU A 171 -15.96 16.06 1.05
C GLU A 171 -14.45 16.33 1.11
N VAL A 172 -14.08 17.56 1.47
CA VAL A 172 -12.69 17.98 1.46
C VAL A 172 -12.29 18.50 2.84
N TYR A 173 -11.31 17.84 3.45
CA TYR A 173 -10.64 18.35 4.64
C TYR A 173 -9.31 19.01 4.26
N ILE A 174 -9.19 20.30 4.57
CA ILE A 174 -7.97 21.06 4.31
C ILE A 174 -7.19 21.17 5.62
N LEU A 175 -6.00 20.57 5.67
CA LEU A 175 -5.12 20.62 6.83
C LEU A 175 -4.84 22.05 7.27
N LYS A 176 -5.00 22.33 8.55
CA LYS A 176 -4.64 23.60 9.20
C LYS A 176 -3.12 23.75 9.26
N LYS A 177 -2.67 24.97 9.54
CA LYS A 177 -1.24 25.28 9.65
C LYS A 177 -0.54 24.42 10.72
N GLU A 178 -1.20 24.21 11.85
CA GLU A 178 -0.70 23.43 12.98
C GLU A 178 -0.60 21.93 12.66
N GLU A 179 -1.36 21.47 11.67
CA GLU A 179 -1.35 20.10 11.15
C GLU A 179 -0.37 19.91 9.98
N GLY A 180 0.50 20.90 9.73
CA GLY A 180 1.43 20.87 8.60
C GLY A 180 0.82 21.28 7.26
N GLY A 181 -0.38 21.85 7.24
CA GLY A 181 -1.04 22.36 6.06
C GLY A 181 -0.41 23.63 5.48
N ARG A 182 -0.87 24.00 4.27
CA ARG A 182 -0.37 25.20 3.61
C ARG A 182 -0.87 26.49 4.30
N HIS A 183 -0.09 27.55 4.18
CA HIS A 183 -0.35 28.85 4.79
C HIS A 183 -1.05 29.86 3.87
N THR A 184 -1.23 29.52 2.59
CA THR A 184 -1.83 30.40 1.58
C THR A 184 -3.24 29.94 1.27
N PRO A 185 -4.19 30.86 0.97
CA PRO A 185 -5.53 30.50 0.56
C PRO A 185 -5.54 29.57 -0.67
N PHE A 186 -6.58 28.74 -0.76
CA PHE A 186 -6.91 28.04 -1.99
C PHE A 186 -7.76 28.97 -2.86
N HIS A 187 -7.41 29.04 -4.13
CA HIS A 187 -8.13 29.80 -5.16
C HIS A 187 -8.65 28.85 -6.22
#